data_099b374a838d2fa59339b4003b58ef44
#
_entry.id   099b374a838d2fa59339b4003b58ef44
#
_cell.length_a   1.000
_cell.length_b   1.000
_cell.length_c   1.000
_cell.angle_alpha   90.00
_cell.angle_beta   90.00
_cell.angle_gamma   90.00
#
_symmetry.space_group_name_H-M   'P 1'
#
loop_
_entity.id
_entity.type
_entity.pdbx_description
1 polymer ?
#
loop_
_entity_poly.entity_id
_entity_poly.type
_entity_poly.pdbx_seq_one_letter_code
_entity_poly.pdbx_strand_id
1 'polypeptide(L)'
;MRHQKKTVKLGRTAEHRKALLANQVCSLIEHQRIKTTLAKAKAVRPLAEKMVTLGKKASLHARRTALSVLRQKDAVKKLFDDIAPRSASRNGGYTRIIKLGQRKSDSAPLAFLEWVDAPEVKEEAPPDKKAKKDKKSSKAEARTEADSKPAKEARKSAPNEDKKEE
;
A
#
# COMPACT_ATOMS: atom_id res chain seq x y z
N MET A 1 -34.65 1.40 18.55
CA MET A 1 -34.06 2.74 18.34
C MET A 1 -32.54 2.70 18.34
N ARG A 2 -31.85 3.51 17.54
CA ARG A 2 -30.37 3.57 17.46
C ARG A 2 -29.86 4.79 18.21
N HIS A 3 -29.85 4.76 19.51
CA HIS A 3 -29.33 5.87 20.28
C HIS A 3 -27.80 5.88 20.28
N GLN A 4 -27.18 7.02 19.93
CA GLN A 4 -25.74 7.34 20.04
C GLN A 4 -24.72 6.35 19.38
N LYS A 5 -25.12 5.51 18.44
CA LYS A 5 -24.18 4.64 17.72
C LYS A 5 -23.34 5.45 16.72
N LYS A 6 -22.18 5.89 17.14
CA LYS A 6 -21.19 6.65 16.33
C LYS A 6 -20.43 5.78 15.29
N THR A 7 -20.90 4.56 14.99
CA THR A 7 -20.21 3.67 14.07
C THR A 7 -20.38 4.14 12.63
N VAL A 8 -19.31 4.57 12.01
CA VAL A 8 -19.26 4.94 10.57
C VAL A 8 -19.30 3.67 9.74
N LYS A 9 -20.39 3.41 9.02
CA LYS A 9 -20.60 2.17 8.25
C LYS A 9 -19.83 2.14 6.93
N LEU A 10 -19.50 3.30 6.33
CA LEU A 10 -18.77 3.45 5.07
C LEU A 10 -19.42 2.71 3.87
N GLY A 11 -20.73 2.48 3.90
CA GLY A 11 -21.44 1.74 2.86
C GLY A 11 -20.99 0.26 2.71
N ARG A 12 -20.47 -0.38 3.78
CA ARG A 12 -19.88 -1.71 3.75
C ARG A 12 -20.46 -2.66 4.79
N THR A 13 -20.44 -3.97 4.49
CA THR A 13 -20.71 -5.02 5.47
C THR A 13 -19.73 -4.96 6.65
N ALA A 14 -20.06 -5.59 7.76
CA ALA A 14 -19.23 -5.53 8.97
C ALA A 14 -17.82 -6.11 8.75
N GLU A 15 -17.73 -7.22 8.03
CA GLU A 15 -16.47 -7.92 7.73
C GLU A 15 -15.59 -7.12 6.77
N HIS A 16 -16.17 -6.64 5.66
CA HIS A 16 -15.47 -5.81 4.70
C HIS A 16 -14.96 -4.50 5.34
N ARG A 17 -15.74 -3.90 6.25
CA ARG A 17 -15.31 -2.71 7.00
C ARG A 17 -14.15 -3.01 7.95
N LYS A 18 -14.17 -4.15 8.68
CA LYS A 18 -13.05 -4.57 9.52
C LYS A 18 -11.78 -4.77 8.69
N ALA A 19 -11.87 -5.47 7.57
CA ALA A 19 -10.74 -5.69 6.66
C ALA A 19 -10.19 -4.36 6.10
N LEU A 20 -11.06 -3.46 5.65
CA LEU A 20 -10.65 -2.15 5.14
C LEU A 20 -9.88 -1.34 6.19
N LEU A 21 -10.38 -1.29 7.43
CA LEU A 21 -9.71 -0.55 8.50
C LEU A 21 -8.36 -1.17 8.87
N ALA A 22 -8.28 -2.51 8.94
CA ALA A 22 -7.03 -3.22 9.20
C ALA A 22 -5.99 -2.94 8.10
N ASN A 23 -6.36 -3.08 6.83
CA ASN A 23 -5.45 -2.80 5.70
C ASN A 23 -4.97 -1.35 5.68
N GLN A 24 -5.85 -0.38 5.97
CA GLN A 24 -5.43 1.02 6.05
C GLN A 24 -4.46 1.30 7.20
N VAL A 25 -4.62 0.62 8.35
CA VAL A 25 -3.64 0.73 9.45
C VAL A 25 -2.32 0.07 9.06
N CYS A 26 -2.32 -1.09 8.39
CA CYS A 26 -1.10 -1.72 7.88
C CYS A 26 -0.37 -0.79 6.91
N SER A 27 -1.07 -0.23 5.92
CA SER A 27 -0.49 0.75 4.99
C SER A 27 0.06 2.00 5.71
N LEU A 28 -0.61 2.46 6.77
CA LEU A 28 -0.13 3.59 7.58
C LEU A 28 1.18 3.23 8.34
N ILE A 29 1.30 2.00 8.83
CA ILE A 29 2.51 1.49 9.48
C ILE A 29 3.67 1.38 8.48
N GLU A 30 3.40 0.91 7.26
CA GLU A 30 4.40 0.74 6.21
C GLU A 30 4.93 2.06 5.68
N HIS A 31 4.03 2.97 5.34
CA HIS A 31 4.33 4.22 4.62
C HIS A 31 4.40 5.45 5.51
N GLN A 32 4.14 5.36 6.82
CA GLN A 32 4.11 6.46 7.79
C GLN A 32 3.04 7.53 7.52
N ARG A 33 2.66 7.76 6.26
CA ARG A 33 1.68 8.73 5.79
C ARG A 33 0.88 8.16 4.63
N ILE A 34 -0.47 8.24 4.70
CA ILE A 34 -1.35 7.75 3.64
C ILE A 34 -2.35 8.82 3.21
N LYS A 35 -2.65 8.89 1.91
CA LYS A 35 -3.69 9.74 1.34
C LYS A 35 -4.98 8.96 1.19
N THR A 36 -6.06 9.42 1.82
CA THR A 36 -7.37 8.74 1.77
C THR A 36 -8.53 9.74 1.86
N THR A 37 -9.78 9.27 1.82
CA THR A 37 -10.92 10.17 2.02
C THR A 37 -11.07 10.52 3.50
N LEU A 38 -11.54 11.73 3.79
CA LEU A 38 -11.70 12.22 5.17
C LEU A 38 -12.56 11.29 6.05
N ALA A 39 -13.62 10.70 5.47
CA ALA A 39 -14.49 9.76 6.18
C ALA A 39 -13.73 8.48 6.60
N LYS A 40 -12.88 7.93 5.70
CA LYS A 40 -12.04 6.78 6.02
C LYS A 40 -10.97 7.13 7.03
N ALA A 41 -10.27 8.26 6.88
CA ALA A 41 -9.26 8.73 7.85
C ALA A 41 -9.84 8.85 9.27
N LYS A 42 -11.04 9.46 9.41
CA LYS A 42 -11.74 9.55 10.70
C LYS A 42 -12.11 8.18 11.27
N ALA A 43 -12.46 7.20 10.44
CA ALA A 43 -12.82 5.85 10.89
C ALA A 43 -11.60 5.00 11.26
N VAL A 44 -10.46 5.20 10.61
CA VAL A 44 -9.19 4.47 10.86
C VAL A 44 -8.49 4.97 12.12
N ARG A 45 -8.55 6.27 12.40
CA ARG A 45 -7.85 6.91 13.52
C ARG A 45 -8.00 6.17 14.85
N PRO A 46 -9.21 5.85 15.35
CA PRO A 46 -9.35 5.15 16.63
C PRO A 46 -8.68 3.79 16.67
N LEU A 47 -8.70 3.05 15.53
CA LEU A 47 -8.04 1.74 15.44
C LEU A 47 -6.53 1.90 15.46
N ALA A 48 -5.98 2.84 14.69
CA ALA A 48 -4.54 3.13 14.66
C ALA A 48 -4.03 3.51 16.06
N GLU A 49 -4.72 4.41 16.76
CA GLU A 49 -4.34 4.82 18.11
C GLU A 49 -4.40 3.65 19.11
N LYS A 50 -5.42 2.79 19.01
CA LYS A 50 -5.48 1.57 19.81
C LYS A 50 -4.30 0.63 19.56
N MET A 51 -3.84 0.49 18.30
CA MET A 51 -2.68 -0.34 17.96
C MET A 51 -1.40 0.21 18.59
N VAL A 52 -1.17 1.52 18.58
CA VAL A 52 -0.02 2.14 19.26
C VAL A 52 -0.09 1.93 20.78
N THR A 53 -1.27 2.07 21.38
CA THR A 53 -1.44 1.81 22.83
C THR A 53 -1.12 0.36 23.19
N LEU A 54 -1.47 -0.61 22.33
CA LEU A 54 -1.08 -2.02 22.51
C LEU A 54 0.44 -2.19 22.31
N GLY A 55 1.02 -1.50 21.33
CA GLY A 55 2.47 -1.49 21.11
C GLY A 55 3.25 -1.02 22.33
N LYS A 56 2.82 0.07 22.97
CA LYS A 56 3.42 0.61 24.20
C LYS A 56 3.38 -0.36 25.39
N LYS A 57 2.35 -1.21 25.48
CA LYS A 57 2.28 -2.24 26.54
C LYS A 57 3.31 -3.34 26.37
N ALA A 58 3.82 -3.56 25.18
CA ALA A 58 4.88 -4.51 24.80
C ALA A 58 4.72 -5.96 25.30
N SER A 59 3.54 -6.35 25.82
CA SER A 59 3.30 -7.70 26.33
C SER A 59 3.00 -8.69 25.19
N LEU A 60 3.25 -9.99 25.43
CA LEU A 60 2.92 -11.05 24.48
C LEU A 60 1.41 -11.05 24.13
N HIS A 61 0.56 -10.80 25.11
CA HIS A 61 -0.89 -10.67 24.89
C HIS A 61 -1.22 -9.51 23.98
N ALA A 62 -0.60 -8.33 24.18
CA ALA A 62 -0.79 -7.18 23.31
C ALA A 62 -0.36 -7.45 21.86
N ARG A 63 0.77 -8.14 21.65
CA ARG A 63 1.26 -8.56 20.34
C ARG A 63 0.29 -9.54 19.65
N ARG A 64 -0.23 -10.53 20.37
CA ARG A 64 -1.25 -11.46 19.85
C ARG A 64 -2.55 -10.73 19.48
N THR A 65 -3.00 -9.80 20.32
CA THR A 65 -4.20 -8.99 20.06
C THR A 65 -4.01 -8.09 18.83
N ALA A 66 -2.86 -7.43 18.68
CA ALA A 66 -2.55 -6.65 17.48
C ALA A 66 -2.55 -7.52 16.22
N LEU A 67 -1.95 -8.71 16.27
CA LEU A 67 -1.91 -9.66 15.15
C LEU A 67 -3.31 -10.15 14.76
N SER A 68 -4.20 -10.43 15.71
CA SER A 68 -5.59 -10.84 15.42
C SER A 68 -6.38 -9.77 14.67
N VAL A 69 -6.05 -8.50 14.88
CA VAL A 69 -6.71 -7.36 14.21
C VAL A 69 -6.08 -7.05 12.86
N LEU A 70 -4.76 -6.90 12.80
CA LEU A 70 -4.02 -6.48 11.60
C LEU A 70 -3.79 -7.61 10.61
N ARG A 71 -3.67 -8.86 11.10
CA ARG A 71 -3.45 -10.10 10.32
C ARG A 71 -2.14 -10.13 9.50
N GLN A 72 -1.27 -9.13 9.63
CA GLN A 72 0.02 -9.02 8.95
C GLN A 72 1.15 -9.00 9.99
N LYS A 73 2.05 -10.00 9.92
CA LYS A 73 3.15 -10.16 10.89
C LYS A 73 4.17 -9.01 10.79
N ASP A 74 4.50 -8.59 9.57
CA ASP A 74 5.52 -7.56 9.32
C ASP A 74 5.05 -6.18 9.80
N ALA A 75 3.77 -5.84 9.56
CA ALA A 75 3.18 -4.62 10.10
C ALA A 75 3.16 -4.62 11.63
N VAL A 76 2.83 -5.76 12.27
CA VAL A 76 2.88 -5.87 13.74
C VAL A 76 4.31 -5.72 14.24
N LYS A 77 5.30 -6.36 13.60
CA LYS A 77 6.71 -6.21 13.97
C LYS A 77 7.11 -4.73 13.92
N LYS A 78 6.90 -4.06 12.80
CA LYS A 78 7.22 -2.63 12.63
C LYS A 78 6.50 -1.73 13.63
N LEU A 79 5.26 -2.04 13.99
CA LEU A 79 4.51 -1.31 15.01
C LEU A 79 5.18 -1.36 16.39
N PHE A 80 5.64 -2.54 16.83
CA PHE A 80 6.24 -2.73 18.15
C PHE A 80 7.70 -2.28 18.21
N ASP A 81 8.46 -2.46 17.14
CA ASP A 81 9.90 -2.20 17.11
C ASP A 81 10.22 -0.73 16.77
N ASP A 82 9.33 -0.04 16.01
CA ASP A 82 9.57 1.30 15.48
C ASP A 82 8.58 2.34 16.02
N ILE A 83 7.27 2.17 15.76
CA ILE A 83 6.25 3.21 16.02
C ILE A 83 5.96 3.37 17.52
N ALA A 84 5.83 2.28 18.24
CA ALA A 84 5.50 2.31 19.67
C ALA A 84 6.60 2.97 20.51
N PRO A 85 7.92 2.68 20.32
CA PRO A 85 8.98 3.37 21.04
C PRO A 85 9.03 4.87 20.76
N ARG A 86 8.82 5.31 19.51
CA ARG A 86 8.81 6.75 19.17
C ARG A 86 7.68 7.50 19.89
N SER A 87 6.54 6.86 20.04
CA SER A 87 5.36 7.46 20.70
C SER A 87 5.35 7.24 22.23
N ALA A 88 6.44 6.76 22.83
CA ALA A 88 6.48 6.39 24.26
C ALA A 88 6.14 7.56 25.19
N SER A 89 6.63 8.77 24.89
CA SER A 89 6.42 9.98 25.68
C SER A 89 5.02 10.56 25.57
N ARG A 90 4.24 10.21 24.54
CA ARG A 90 2.94 10.78 24.25
C ARG A 90 1.82 9.94 24.86
N ASN A 91 0.87 10.56 25.58
CA ASN A 91 -0.24 9.86 26.26
C ASN A 91 -1.50 9.68 25.38
N GLY A 92 -1.41 9.93 24.07
CA GLY A 92 -2.52 9.79 23.11
C GLY A 92 -2.38 10.76 21.95
N GLY A 93 -3.29 10.67 20.96
CA GLY A 93 -3.21 11.54 19.77
C GLY A 93 -1.99 11.25 18.91
N TYR A 94 -1.69 9.97 18.69
CA TYR A 94 -0.53 9.52 17.92
C TYR A 94 -0.65 9.80 16.42
N THR A 95 -1.87 10.09 15.95
CA THR A 95 -2.16 10.32 14.54
C THR A 95 -2.69 11.73 14.28
N ARG A 96 -2.33 12.27 13.10
CA ARG A 96 -2.83 13.58 12.62
C ARG A 96 -3.57 13.40 11.30
N ILE A 97 -4.65 14.18 11.11
CA ILE A 97 -5.41 14.24 9.87
C ILE A 97 -5.24 15.63 9.26
N ILE A 98 -4.64 15.72 8.08
CA ILE A 98 -4.46 16.95 7.33
C ILE A 98 -5.43 16.96 6.14
N LYS A 99 -6.33 17.95 6.07
CA LYS A 99 -7.29 18.07 4.97
C LYS A 99 -6.60 18.57 3.71
N LEU A 100 -6.88 17.95 2.54
CA LEU A 100 -6.28 18.28 1.25
C LEU A 100 -7.23 19.00 0.28
N GLY A 101 -8.52 19.11 0.63
CA GLY A 101 -9.55 19.59 -0.28
C GLY A 101 -10.33 18.45 -0.93
N GLN A 102 -10.92 18.70 -2.10
CA GLN A 102 -11.77 17.76 -2.82
C GLN A 102 -11.02 17.06 -3.94
N ARG A 103 -11.39 15.80 -4.23
CA ARG A 103 -10.89 15.05 -5.37
C ARG A 103 -11.57 15.55 -6.66
N LYS A 104 -10.79 15.72 -7.75
CA LYS A 104 -11.30 16.29 -9.01
C LYS A 104 -12.40 15.46 -9.67
N SER A 105 -12.38 14.13 -9.50
CA SER A 105 -13.31 13.20 -10.18
C SER A 105 -14.71 13.15 -9.57
N ASP A 106 -14.84 13.17 -8.24
CA ASP A 106 -16.10 12.94 -7.52
C ASP A 106 -16.32 13.90 -6.34
N SER A 107 -15.51 14.95 -6.26
CA SER A 107 -15.58 15.96 -5.18
C SER A 107 -15.46 15.39 -3.77
N ALA A 108 -15.02 14.13 -3.60
CA ALA A 108 -14.85 13.52 -2.29
C ALA A 108 -13.77 14.26 -1.47
N PRO A 109 -14.02 14.63 -0.20
CA PRO A 109 -13.03 15.29 0.62
C PRO A 109 -11.87 14.34 0.92
N LEU A 110 -10.65 14.75 0.56
CA LEU A 110 -9.40 14.02 0.79
C LEU A 110 -8.70 14.51 2.05
N ALA A 111 -7.94 13.61 2.66
CA ALA A 111 -7.07 13.93 3.77
C ALA A 111 -5.83 13.03 3.76
N PHE A 112 -4.73 13.54 4.30
CA PHE A 112 -3.63 12.72 4.78
C PHE A 112 -3.93 12.23 6.20
N LEU A 113 -3.61 10.99 6.47
CA LEU A 113 -3.48 10.42 7.80
C LEU A 113 -2.01 10.07 8.00
N GLU A 114 -1.41 10.56 9.06
CA GLU A 114 0.03 10.39 9.35
C GLU A 114 0.27 10.19 10.84
N TRP A 115 1.42 9.59 11.19
CA TRP A 115 1.92 9.57 12.57
C TRP A 115 2.49 10.92 12.93
N VAL A 116 2.22 11.40 14.15
CA VAL A 116 2.74 12.70 14.63
C VAL A 116 4.25 12.64 14.86
N ASP A 117 4.73 11.51 15.36
CA ASP A 117 6.14 11.26 15.69
C ASP A 117 6.87 10.52 14.55
N ALA A 118 6.39 10.64 13.30
CA ALA A 118 7.09 10.11 12.14
C ALA A 118 8.38 10.90 11.90
N PRO A 119 9.50 10.25 11.49
CA PRO A 119 10.65 10.97 10.99
C PRO A 119 10.20 11.80 9.79
N GLU A 120 10.70 13.03 9.67
CA GLU A 120 10.43 13.84 8.48
C GLU A 120 10.92 13.08 7.26
N VAL A 121 9.97 12.52 6.51
CA VAL A 121 10.25 12.02 5.17
C VAL A 121 10.51 13.28 4.35
N LYS A 122 11.77 13.58 4.07
CA LYS A 122 12.12 14.50 3.00
C LYS A 122 11.38 13.97 1.77
N GLU A 123 10.39 14.70 1.28
CA GLU A 123 9.75 14.39 0.00
C GLU A 123 10.87 14.40 -1.03
N GLU A 124 11.31 13.20 -1.45
CA GLU A 124 12.01 13.08 -2.72
C GLU A 124 11.00 13.55 -3.77
N ALA A 125 11.31 14.70 -4.36
CA ALA A 125 10.55 15.26 -5.48
C ALA A 125 10.34 14.14 -6.52
N PRO A 126 9.14 14.01 -7.12
CA PRO A 126 8.89 12.97 -8.11
C PRO A 126 9.95 13.08 -9.20
N PRO A 127 10.60 11.97 -9.59
CA PRO A 127 11.64 12.01 -10.62
C PRO A 127 11.05 12.62 -11.89
N ASP A 128 11.67 13.70 -12.34
CA ASP A 128 11.31 14.44 -13.54
C ASP A 128 11.15 13.48 -14.73
N LYS A 129 9.95 13.48 -15.33
CA LYS A 129 9.61 12.69 -16.52
C LYS A 129 10.39 13.09 -17.80
N LYS A 130 11.49 13.84 -17.69
CA LYS A 130 12.31 14.30 -18.82
C LYS A 130 13.36 13.29 -19.30
N ALA A 131 13.71 12.27 -18.53
CA ALA A 131 14.79 11.33 -18.91
C ALA A 131 14.32 10.11 -19.74
N LYS A 132 13.08 10.06 -20.24
CA LYS A 132 12.59 8.96 -21.10
C LYS A 132 12.43 9.32 -22.58
N LYS A 133 12.73 10.55 -22.98
CA LYS A 133 12.62 10.95 -24.39
C LYS A 133 13.92 10.73 -25.18
N ASP A 134 15.08 10.74 -24.51
CA ASP A 134 16.38 10.63 -25.19
C ASP A 134 16.88 9.19 -25.41
N LYS A 135 16.21 8.18 -24.77
CA LYS A 135 16.52 6.75 -25.02
C LYS A 135 15.68 6.10 -26.12
N LYS A 136 14.71 6.84 -26.72
CA LYS A 136 13.88 6.29 -27.82
C LYS A 136 14.38 6.74 -29.20
N SER A 137 15.22 7.77 -29.29
CA SER A 137 15.85 8.22 -30.55
C SER A 137 17.09 7.41 -30.91
N SER A 138 17.87 6.95 -29.93
CA SER A 138 19.09 6.17 -30.19
C SER A 138 18.85 4.67 -30.48
N LYS A 139 17.60 4.19 -30.34
CA LYS A 139 17.25 2.78 -30.67
C LYS A 139 16.54 2.63 -32.02
N ALA A 140 16.25 3.75 -32.69
CA ALA A 140 15.65 3.75 -34.03
C ALA A 140 16.71 3.76 -35.14
N GLU A 141 17.93 4.24 -34.88
CA GLU A 141 19.02 4.30 -35.87
C GLU A 141 19.87 3.02 -35.97
N ALA A 142 19.73 2.11 -34.98
CA ALA A 142 20.46 0.82 -34.98
C ALA A 142 19.68 -0.35 -35.63
N ARG A 143 18.56 -0.10 -36.33
CA ARG A 143 17.68 -1.12 -36.89
C ARG A 143 17.60 -1.11 -38.45
N THR A 144 18.36 -0.27 -39.11
CA THR A 144 18.32 -0.13 -40.58
C THR A 144 19.53 -0.69 -41.32
N GLU A 145 20.50 -1.31 -40.62
CA GLU A 145 21.70 -1.87 -41.29
C GLU A 145 21.85 -3.40 -41.26
N ALA A 146 20.82 -4.18 -40.91
CA ALA A 146 20.91 -5.64 -40.85
C ALA A 146 19.79 -6.33 -41.62
N ASP A 147 19.52 -5.87 -42.87
CA ASP A 147 18.65 -6.63 -43.76
C ASP A 147 19.11 -6.50 -45.23
N SER A 148 20.21 -7.21 -45.57
CA SER A 148 20.56 -7.50 -46.93
C SER A 148 21.55 -8.69 -46.97
N LYS A 149 21.04 -9.92 -47.06
CA LYS A 149 21.60 -10.98 -47.94
C LYS A 149 20.73 -12.24 -47.93
N PRO A 150 20.66 -12.91 -49.10
CA PRO A 150 19.52 -13.73 -49.46
C PRO A 150 19.69 -15.24 -49.27
N ALA A 151 18.53 -15.88 -49.42
CA ALA A 151 18.23 -17.29 -49.40
C ALA A 151 19.22 -18.20 -50.15
N LYS A 152 19.37 -19.42 -49.67
CA LYS A 152 19.29 -20.64 -50.51
C LYS A 152 19.30 -21.94 -49.68
N GLU A 153 18.31 -22.78 -49.99
CA GLU A 153 18.31 -24.26 -50.03
C GLU A 153 18.71 -25.02 -48.73
N ALA A 154 17.95 -25.96 -48.21
CA ALA A 154 17.44 -27.15 -48.92
C ALA A 154 16.40 -27.92 -48.09
N ARG A 155 15.45 -28.45 -48.80
CA ARG A 155 14.49 -29.50 -48.44
C ARG A 155 15.17 -30.78 -47.92
N LYS A 156 14.46 -31.49 -47.03
CA LYS A 156 14.15 -32.94 -46.97
C LYS A 156 13.95 -33.33 -45.53
N SER A 157 12.96 -33.91 -45.13
CA SER A 157 12.11 -35.05 -45.36
C SER A 157 11.61 -35.55 -43.99
N ALA A 158 10.29 -35.69 -43.87
CA ALA A 158 9.66 -36.54 -42.85
C ALA A 158 9.96 -38.04 -43.21
N PRO A 159 9.70 -39.03 -42.36
CA PRO A 159 8.37 -39.51 -42.04
C PRO A 159 8.21 -40.06 -40.59
N ASN A 160 7.01 -39.95 -40.03
CA ASN A 160 6.00 -40.92 -39.67
C ASN A 160 6.44 -42.31 -39.11
N GLU A 161 5.87 -42.68 -37.99
CA GLU A 161 5.30 -43.97 -37.59
C GLU A 161 5.08 -44.00 -36.06
N ASP A 162 3.84 -43.95 -35.59
CA ASP A 162 2.92 -45.03 -35.27
C ASP A 162 3.40 -46.09 -34.25
N LYS A 163 2.48 -46.31 -33.32
CA LYS A 163 2.12 -47.48 -32.49
C LYS A 163 2.33 -47.23 -31.00
N LYS A 164 1.18 -47.17 -30.23
CA LYS A 164 0.24 -48.22 -29.75
C LYS A 164 0.76 -49.01 -28.54
N GLU A 165 -0.14 -49.05 -27.53
CA GLU A 165 -0.37 -50.11 -26.51
C GLU A 165 0.73 -50.21 -25.40
N GLU A 166 0.39 -50.16 -24.15
CA GLU A 166 -0.65 -50.80 -23.28
C GLU A 166 -1.03 -49.88 -22.14
#